data_146294f1a3f5a3975bfc6911dab0d188
#
_entry.id   146294f1a3f5a3975bfc6911dab0d188
#
_cell.length_a   1.000
_cell.length_b   1.000
_cell.length_c   1.000
_cell.angle_alpha   90.00
_cell.angle_beta   90.00
_cell.angle_gamma   90.00
#
_symmetry.space_group_name_H-M   'P 1'
#
loop_
_entity.id
_entity.type
_entity.pdbx_description
1 polymer ?
#
loop_
_entity_poly.entity_id
_entity_poly.type
_entity_poly.pdbx_seq_one_letter_code
_entity_poly.pdbx_strand_id
1 'polypeptide(L)'
;GTAGRSSALSLLIIDEAAFIDGVEEIWLSAQYTLSTGGRAIVLSTPNGVGNFFHKTWVEAEANQISGKGGFNTIRLPWHLHPDRDQSWRDKQTELSGVKGAAQECDCDFSTSGNQVVAVDILEFYKQTYIKDPVERRGNNQDMWIWSYPDYSKNYIVTADCARGDGGDFSSFHVFDVESLEQVAEYKGQLTTKDYGNLLVSIATEYNNALLVIENNNVGWATIQQVVDRNYQNTFYSASDLTIVDVERTYTNKLNTADKKLVAGFTTTTKNRPLMVSKLESLFREKSIIIHSLRLYEELNVFIWNGPKAEAMKGYNDDLVMSLAIGLWVRETALKLRNEQIQYNRQMLSGINKVTSIHNQPLLTKPFGQASESWDFSPNANVNGKKESLKWLL
;
A
#
# COMPACT_ATOMS: atom_id res chain seq x y z
N GLY A 1 17.91 -7.28 25.40
CA GLY A 1 18.07 -7.51 26.81
C GLY A 1 18.06 -8.94 27.26
N THR A 2 19.05 -9.30 28.05
CA THR A 2 19.19 -10.63 28.70
C THR A 2 18.75 -10.62 30.16
N ALA A 3 18.07 -9.55 30.60
CA ALA A 3 17.61 -9.42 31.98
C ALA A 3 16.56 -10.50 32.29
N GLY A 4 16.79 -11.24 33.35
CA GLY A 4 15.83 -12.23 33.86
C GLY A 4 16.00 -13.68 33.40
N ARG A 5 16.98 -14.02 32.55
CA ARG A 5 17.13 -15.40 32.03
C ARG A 5 17.82 -16.39 32.98
N SER A 6 18.41 -15.91 34.09
CA SER A 6 19.31 -16.75 34.91
C SER A 6 18.77 -17.15 36.30
N SER A 7 17.61 -16.67 36.71
CA SER A 7 17.02 -17.00 38.02
C SER A 7 15.50 -17.00 37.98
N ALA A 8 14.88 -17.88 38.79
CA ALA A 8 13.42 -17.87 38.97
C ALA A 8 12.96 -16.52 39.58
N LEU A 9 11.98 -15.89 38.97
CA LEU A 9 11.40 -14.63 39.42
C LEU A 9 10.13 -14.91 40.23
N SER A 10 10.06 -14.36 41.44
CA SER A 10 8.83 -14.41 42.24
C SER A 10 7.83 -13.31 41.81
N LEU A 11 8.36 -12.17 41.38
CA LEU A 11 7.57 -11.02 40.91
C LEU A 11 8.34 -10.27 39.83
N LEU A 12 7.66 -9.97 38.73
CA LEU A 12 8.11 -9.08 37.67
C LEU A 12 7.20 -7.84 37.67
N ILE A 13 7.77 -6.66 37.68
CA ILE A 13 7.04 -5.41 37.49
C ILE A 13 7.59 -4.74 36.23
N ILE A 14 6.72 -4.46 35.26
CA ILE A 14 7.02 -3.66 34.06
C ILE A 14 6.23 -2.37 34.20
N ASP A 15 6.92 -1.29 34.51
CA ASP A 15 6.37 0.05 34.62
C ASP A 15 6.53 0.79 33.29
N GLU A 16 5.57 1.66 32.96
CA GLU A 16 5.51 2.40 31.69
C GLU A 16 5.58 1.48 30.44
N ALA A 17 4.90 0.33 30.50
CA ALA A 17 5.01 -0.72 29.48
C ALA A 17 4.62 -0.26 28.08
N ALA A 18 3.74 0.74 27.91
CA ALA A 18 3.35 1.31 26.64
C ALA A 18 4.47 2.13 25.97
N PHE A 19 5.53 2.49 26.72
CA PHE A 19 6.64 3.37 26.27
C PHE A 19 7.98 2.66 26.20
N ILE A 20 8.04 1.38 26.60
CA ILE A 20 9.29 0.60 26.53
C ILE A 20 9.46 0.01 25.15
N ASP A 21 10.57 0.33 24.51
CA ASP A 21 10.98 -0.25 23.25
C ASP A 21 11.34 -1.74 23.39
N GLY A 22 10.80 -2.59 22.52
CA GLY A 22 11.09 -4.04 22.53
C GLY A 22 10.56 -4.76 23.76
N VAL A 23 9.52 -4.24 24.42
CA VAL A 23 8.92 -4.84 25.62
C VAL A 23 8.38 -6.25 25.37
N GLU A 24 7.97 -6.59 24.13
CA GLU A 24 7.57 -7.94 23.73
C GLU A 24 8.70 -8.96 23.95
N GLU A 25 9.91 -8.63 23.55
CA GLU A 25 11.08 -9.51 23.75
C GLU A 25 11.42 -9.67 25.23
N ILE A 26 11.31 -8.58 26.00
CA ILE A 26 11.49 -8.61 27.45
C ILE A 26 10.46 -9.55 28.09
N TRP A 27 9.18 -9.39 27.70
CA TRP A 27 8.09 -10.21 28.18
C TRP A 27 8.26 -11.69 27.82
N LEU A 28 8.54 -12.01 26.55
CA LEU A 28 8.80 -13.39 26.13
C LEU A 28 9.95 -14.03 26.91
N SER A 29 11.02 -13.27 27.16
CA SER A 29 12.16 -13.76 27.96
C SER A 29 11.78 -14.00 29.42
N ALA A 30 10.93 -13.16 29.99
CA ALA A 30 10.54 -13.22 31.38
C ALA A 30 9.47 -14.30 31.67
N GLN A 31 8.60 -14.60 30.72
CA GLN A 31 7.56 -15.63 30.87
C GLN A 31 8.12 -16.98 31.32
N TYR A 32 9.25 -17.41 30.76
CA TYR A 32 9.89 -18.66 31.11
C TYR A 32 10.40 -18.66 32.56
N THR A 33 10.82 -17.52 33.09
CA THR A 33 11.31 -17.41 34.48
C THR A 33 10.17 -17.31 35.49
N LEU A 34 8.99 -16.88 35.05
CA LEU A 34 7.77 -16.82 35.86
C LEU A 34 7.05 -18.18 35.92
N SER A 35 7.36 -19.11 35.01
CA SER A 35 6.70 -20.44 34.92
C SER A 35 6.83 -21.29 36.21
N THR A 36 7.74 -20.94 37.10
CA THR A 36 7.95 -21.60 38.41
C THR A 36 7.00 -21.09 39.51
N GLY A 37 5.97 -20.34 39.17
CA GLY A 37 4.97 -19.79 40.12
C GLY A 37 5.13 -18.30 40.41
N GLY A 38 5.95 -17.58 39.64
CA GLY A 38 6.09 -16.12 39.72
C GLY A 38 4.86 -15.37 39.23
N ARG A 39 4.76 -14.11 39.60
CA ARG A 39 3.66 -13.17 39.23
C ARG A 39 4.22 -12.02 38.42
N ALA A 40 3.38 -11.42 37.54
CA ALA A 40 3.74 -10.22 36.82
C ALA A 40 2.72 -9.10 37.06
N ILE A 41 3.21 -7.88 37.16
CA ILE A 41 2.44 -6.64 37.14
C ILE A 41 2.93 -5.82 35.94
N VAL A 42 2.03 -5.48 35.03
CA VAL A 42 2.32 -4.63 33.87
C VAL A 42 1.46 -3.39 34.00
N LEU A 43 2.08 -2.23 34.12
CA LEU A 43 1.38 -0.97 34.32
C LEU A 43 1.90 0.11 33.36
N SER A 44 1.02 1.00 32.94
CA SER A 44 1.33 2.15 32.10
C SER A 44 0.13 3.08 31.98
N THR A 45 0.36 4.33 31.61
CA THR A 45 -0.65 5.14 30.93
C THR A 45 -0.75 4.68 29.45
N PRO A 46 -1.90 4.85 28.79
CA PRO A 46 -2.05 4.50 27.37
C PRO A 46 -1.10 5.30 26.46
N ASN A 47 -0.64 4.66 25.41
CA ASN A 47 0.15 5.31 24.35
C ASN A 47 -0.35 4.85 22.96
N GLY A 48 -1.61 5.18 22.67
CA GLY A 48 -2.28 4.72 21.46
C GLY A 48 -2.69 3.24 21.50
N VAL A 49 -3.19 2.77 20.38
CA VAL A 49 -3.63 1.38 20.19
C VAL A 49 -2.57 0.57 19.46
N GLY A 50 -2.63 -0.78 19.54
CA GLY A 50 -1.81 -1.70 18.78
C GLY A 50 -0.45 -2.06 19.39
N ASN A 51 0.09 -1.30 20.36
CA ASN A 51 1.32 -1.65 21.07
C ASN A 51 1.14 -2.83 22.04
N PHE A 52 2.24 -3.31 22.62
CA PHE A 52 2.24 -4.44 23.57
C PHE A 52 1.25 -4.25 24.73
N PHE A 53 1.27 -3.08 25.38
CA PHE A 53 0.42 -2.81 26.53
C PHE A 53 -1.07 -2.85 26.15
N HIS A 54 -1.43 -2.20 25.03
CA HIS A 54 -2.80 -2.25 24.51
C HIS A 54 -3.25 -3.67 24.14
N LYS A 55 -2.43 -4.43 23.41
CA LYS A 55 -2.74 -5.83 23.03
C LYS A 55 -2.95 -6.71 24.28
N THR A 56 -2.02 -6.60 25.24
CA THR A 56 -2.11 -7.33 26.52
C THR A 56 -3.36 -6.93 27.31
N TRP A 57 -3.72 -5.65 27.29
CA TRP A 57 -4.93 -5.15 27.93
C TRP A 57 -6.19 -5.73 27.32
N VAL A 58 -6.36 -5.66 26.00
CA VAL A 58 -7.53 -6.18 25.27
C VAL A 58 -7.67 -7.69 25.47
N GLU A 59 -6.56 -8.43 25.40
CA GLU A 59 -6.56 -9.87 25.66
C GLU A 59 -6.98 -10.19 27.12
N ALA A 60 -6.45 -9.44 28.08
CA ALA A 60 -6.80 -9.60 29.49
C ALA A 60 -8.28 -9.33 29.76
N GLU A 61 -8.86 -8.27 29.19
CA GLU A 61 -10.30 -7.98 29.30
C GLU A 61 -11.14 -9.13 28.71
N ALA A 62 -10.79 -9.61 27.51
CA ALA A 62 -11.49 -10.72 26.87
C ALA A 62 -11.41 -12.02 27.70
N ASN A 63 -10.24 -12.31 28.26
CA ASN A 63 -10.02 -13.47 29.13
C ASN A 63 -10.80 -13.36 30.45
N GLN A 64 -10.85 -12.17 31.02
CA GLN A 64 -11.60 -11.92 32.25
C GLN A 64 -13.12 -12.10 32.02
N ILE A 65 -13.67 -11.61 30.91
CA ILE A 65 -15.07 -11.80 30.50
C ILE A 65 -15.38 -13.29 30.27
N SER A 66 -14.49 -14.02 29.61
CA SER A 66 -14.68 -15.44 29.28
C SER A 66 -14.35 -16.41 30.41
N GLY A 67 -13.89 -15.92 31.57
CA GLY A 67 -13.45 -16.74 32.70
C GLY A 67 -12.18 -17.51 32.48
N LYS A 68 -11.39 -17.16 31.45
CA LYS A 68 -10.05 -17.74 31.18
C LYS A 68 -9.02 -17.11 32.12
N GLY A 69 -8.04 -17.90 32.53
CA GLY A 69 -6.92 -17.39 33.32
C GLY A 69 -6.04 -16.43 32.51
N GLY A 70 -5.28 -15.57 33.19
CA GLY A 70 -4.40 -14.58 32.59
C GLY A 70 -4.23 -13.36 33.47
N PHE A 71 -3.97 -12.22 32.89
CA PHE A 71 -3.95 -10.95 33.62
C PHE A 71 -5.36 -10.52 34.02
N ASN A 72 -5.44 -9.89 35.19
CA ASN A 72 -6.63 -9.14 35.61
C ASN A 72 -6.42 -7.66 35.29
N THR A 73 -7.39 -7.03 34.64
CA THR A 73 -7.34 -5.61 34.29
C THR A 73 -7.81 -4.72 35.44
N ILE A 74 -7.06 -3.67 35.72
CA ILE A 74 -7.42 -2.63 36.69
C ILE A 74 -7.25 -1.28 35.97
N ARG A 75 -8.34 -0.55 35.75
CA ARG A 75 -8.37 0.79 35.19
C ARG A 75 -8.59 1.84 36.23
N LEU A 76 -7.70 2.83 36.33
CA LEU A 76 -7.71 3.85 37.39
C LEU A 76 -7.76 5.28 36.76
N PRO A 77 -8.86 5.67 36.12
CA PRO A 77 -9.03 7.02 35.61
C PRO A 77 -9.15 8.05 36.71
N TRP A 78 -8.89 9.32 36.37
CA TRP A 78 -8.84 10.43 37.33
C TRP A 78 -10.03 10.57 38.25
N HIS A 79 -11.25 10.28 37.78
CA HIS A 79 -12.50 10.44 38.53
C HIS A 79 -12.66 9.43 39.68
N LEU A 80 -11.83 8.41 39.75
CA LEU A 80 -11.79 7.51 40.90
C LEU A 80 -11.03 8.11 42.08
N HIS A 81 -10.26 9.16 41.86
CA HIS A 81 -9.54 9.84 42.95
C HIS A 81 -10.47 10.83 43.67
N PRO A 82 -10.61 10.75 45.00
CA PRO A 82 -11.60 11.52 45.74
C PRO A 82 -11.40 13.05 45.66
N ASP A 83 -10.17 13.51 45.45
CA ASP A 83 -9.82 14.94 45.42
C ASP A 83 -9.78 15.52 43.99
N ARG A 84 -10.22 14.76 42.95
CA ARG A 84 -10.20 15.19 41.55
C ARG A 84 -11.61 15.34 41.02
N ASP A 85 -11.96 16.56 40.63
CA ASP A 85 -13.23 16.92 40.00
C ASP A 85 -13.08 17.30 38.52
N GLN A 86 -14.17 17.63 37.85
CA GLN A 86 -14.15 18.07 36.46
C GLN A 86 -13.28 19.32 36.25
N SER A 87 -13.28 20.25 37.21
CA SER A 87 -12.44 21.44 37.14
C SER A 87 -10.96 21.09 37.13
N TRP A 88 -10.56 20.11 37.95
CA TRP A 88 -9.20 19.56 37.92
C TRP A 88 -8.87 18.93 36.52
N ARG A 89 -9.81 18.16 35.96
CA ARG A 89 -9.64 17.51 34.66
C ARG A 89 -9.52 18.54 33.52
N ASP A 90 -10.35 19.59 33.54
CA ASP A 90 -10.31 20.67 32.52
C ASP A 90 -8.99 21.41 32.57
N LYS A 91 -8.45 21.67 33.77
CA LYS A 91 -7.14 22.27 33.97
C LYS A 91 -6.01 21.39 33.42
N GLN A 92 -6.10 20.05 33.54
CA GLN A 92 -5.13 19.16 32.90
C GLN A 92 -5.20 19.27 31.39
N THR A 93 -6.39 19.47 30.80
CA THR A 93 -6.54 19.71 29.36
C THR A 93 -5.88 21.01 28.93
N GLU A 94 -5.99 22.09 29.73
CA GLU A 94 -5.32 23.35 29.45
C GLU A 94 -3.79 23.20 29.50
N LEU A 95 -3.26 22.39 30.43
CA LEU A 95 -1.82 22.22 30.63
C LEU A 95 -1.17 21.28 29.62
N SER A 96 -1.79 20.14 29.32
CA SER A 96 -1.17 19.06 28.51
C SER A 96 -1.89 18.82 27.17
N GLY A 97 -2.92 19.60 26.86
CA GLY A 97 -3.79 19.40 25.71
C GLY A 97 -4.74 18.21 25.86
N VAL A 98 -5.70 18.11 24.92
CA VAL A 98 -6.73 17.05 24.95
C VAL A 98 -6.10 15.67 24.97
N LYS A 99 -5.09 15.46 24.13
CA LYS A 99 -4.41 14.17 24.00
C LYS A 99 -3.65 13.79 25.27
N GLY A 100 -2.82 14.69 25.81
CA GLY A 100 -2.07 14.43 27.04
C GLY A 100 -2.98 14.15 28.22
N ALA A 101 -4.06 14.91 28.35
CA ALA A 101 -5.04 14.69 29.40
C ALA A 101 -5.84 13.37 29.21
N ALA A 102 -6.16 12.96 28.00
CA ALA A 102 -6.78 11.66 27.73
C ALA A 102 -5.84 10.51 28.10
N GLN A 103 -4.56 10.64 27.78
CA GLN A 103 -3.53 9.66 28.10
C GLN A 103 -3.31 9.53 29.60
N GLU A 104 -3.00 10.65 30.28
CA GLU A 104 -2.54 10.65 31.66
C GLU A 104 -3.70 10.60 32.70
N CYS A 105 -4.89 11.04 32.30
CA CYS A 105 -5.99 11.16 33.23
C CYS A 105 -7.13 10.18 32.94
N ASP A 106 -7.52 10.02 31.67
CA ASP A 106 -8.72 9.25 31.31
C ASP A 106 -8.43 7.76 31.07
N CYS A 107 -7.17 7.37 30.97
CA CYS A 107 -6.75 6.03 30.53
C CYS A 107 -7.36 5.68 29.16
N ASP A 108 -7.36 6.62 28.21
CA ASP A 108 -7.95 6.46 26.89
C ASP A 108 -6.90 6.11 25.85
N PHE A 109 -6.96 4.88 25.36
CA PHE A 109 -6.06 4.40 24.29
C PHE A 109 -6.31 5.08 22.95
N SER A 110 -7.56 5.38 22.63
CA SER A 110 -7.93 5.89 21.30
C SER A 110 -7.44 7.31 21.06
N THR A 111 -7.59 8.18 22.03
CA THR A 111 -7.19 9.59 21.91
C THR A 111 -5.70 9.81 22.20
N SER A 112 -5.05 8.89 22.91
CA SER A 112 -3.63 9.04 23.31
C SER A 112 -2.62 8.82 22.19
N GLY A 113 -3.02 8.18 21.07
CA GLY A 113 -2.13 7.83 19.96
C GLY A 113 -1.85 8.99 18.98
N ASN A 114 -0.78 8.84 18.20
CA ASN A 114 -0.41 9.70 17.05
C ASN A 114 -0.65 8.95 15.72
N GLN A 115 -1.62 8.04 15.69
CA GLN A 115 -1.90 7.25 14.49
C GLN A 115 -2.07 8.15 13.27
N VAL A 116 -1.56 7.70 12.13
CA VAL A 116 -1.76 8.37 10.85
C VAL A 116 -3.22 8.30 10.43
N VAL A 117 -3.84 7.14 10.57
CA VAL A 117 -5.28 6.94 10.35
C VAL A 117 -5.97 6.89 11.70
N ALA A 118 -7.02 7.67 11.87
CA ALA A 118 -7.76 7.75 13.12
C ALA A 118 -8.38 6.39 13.53
N VAL A 119 -8.42 6.11 14.82
CA VAL A 119 -8.84 4.81 15.36
C VAL A 119 -10.28 4.46 14.99
N ASP A 120 -11.18 5.43 15.04
CA ASP A 120 -12.60 5.25 14.66
C ASP A 120 -12.75 4.84 13.18
N ILE A 121 -11.89 5.36 12.32
CA ILE A 121 -11.83 4.99 10.90
C ILE A 121 -11.32 3.54 10.80
N LEU A 122 -10.24 3.19 11.48
CA LEU A 122 -9.70 1.84 11.46
C LEU A 122 -10.70 0.81 11.99
N GLU A 123 -11.44 1.12 13.06
CA GLU A 123 -12.51 0.26 13.60
C GLU A 123 -13.66 0.09 12.59
N PHE A 124 -14.03 1.15 11.85
CA PHE A 124 -15.00 1.04 10.76
C PHE A 124 -14.51 0.04 9.70
N TYR A 125 -13.24 0.12 9.28
CA TYR A 125 -12.66 -0.81 8.30
C TYR A 125 -12.65 -2.24 8.81
N LYS A 126 -12.26 -2.45 10.07
CA LYS A 126 -12.26 -3.77 10.72
C LYS A 126 -13.61 -4.44 10.68
N GLN A 127 -14.66 -3.70 11.00
CA GLN A 127 -16.03 -4.24 11.06
C GLN A 127 -16.66 -4.43 9.67
N THR A 128 -16.25 -3.62 8.68
CA THR A 128 -16.94 -3.56 7.39
C THR A 128 -16.23 -4.37 6.32
N TYR A 129 -14.90 -4.31 6.24
CA TYR A 129 -14.16 -4.77 5.07
C TYR A 129 -13.14 -5.86 5.36
N ILE A 130 -12.57 -5.93 6.59
CA ILE A 130 -11.58 -6.95 6.91
C ILE A 130 -12.24 -8.32 6.92
N LYS A 131 -11.67 -9.25 6.15
CA LYS A 131 -12.17 -10.61 6.00
C LYS A 131 -11.03 -11.57 5.67
N ASP A 132 -11.26 -12.85 5.92
CA ASP A 132 -10.32 -13.89 5.51
C ASP A 132 -10.20 -13.94 3.97
N PRO A 133 -8.98 -14.22 3.45
CA PRO A 133 -8.76 -14.43 2.03
C PRO A 133 -9.48 -15.71 1.55
N VAL A 134 -9.94 -15.70 0.30
CA VAL A 134 -10.53 -16.89 -0.35
C VAL A 134 -9.47 -17.94 -0.67
N GLU A 135 -8.22 -17.51 -0.86
CA GLU A 135 -7.08 -18.39 -1.12
C GLU A 135 -5.83 -17.86 -0.46
N ARG A 136 -4.98 -18.77 0.01
CA ARG A 136 -3.62 -18.48 0.49
C ARG A 136 -2.63 -19.30 -0.32
N ARG A 137 -1.63 -18.65 -0.92
CA ARG A 137 -0.60 -19.29 -1.75
C ARG A 137 0.79 -19.16 -1.13
N GLY A 138 1.70 -20.01 -1.63
CA GLY A 138 3.08 -20.09 -1.17
C GLY A 138 3.27 -21.13 -0.06
N ASN A 139 4.52 -21.53 0.15
CA ASN A 139 4.87 -22.58 1.14
C ASN A 139 4.49 -22.16 2.57
N ASN A 140 4.59 -20.85 2.87
CA ASN A 140 4.25 -20.29 4.17
C ASN A 140 2.85 -19.63 4.17
N GLN A 141 2.08 -19.76 3.08
CA GLN A 141 0.79 -19.09 2.93
C GLN A 141 0.89 -17.53 3.01
N ASP A 142 2.02 -17.00 2.54
CA ASP A 142 2.35 -15.59 2.66
C ASP A 142 1.56 -14.69 1.69
N MET A 143 1.06 -15.26 0.59
CA MET A 143 0.22 -14.57 -0.38
C MET A 143 -1.25 -14.82 -0.11
N TRP A 144 -2.01 -13.74 0.08
CA TRP A 144 -3.44 -13.76 0.36
C TRP A 144 -4.22 -13.18 -0.81
N ILE A 145 -5.27 -13.87 -1.25
CA ILE A 145 -6.11 -13.49 -2.38
C ILE A 145 -7.56 -13.40 -1.91
N TRP A 146 -8.21 -12.26 -2.18
CA TRP A 146 -9.64 -12.02 -1.90
C TRP A 146 -10.50 -12.05 -3.14
N SER A 147 -9.92 -11.72 -4.31
CA SER A 147 -10.62 -11.77 -5.59
C SER A 147 -9.67 -12.25 -6.68
N TYR A 148 -10.13 -13.20 -7.50
CA TYR A 148 -9.38 -13.67 -8.66
C TYR A 148 -9.36 -12.61 -9.76
N PRO A 149 -8.38 -12.67 -10.71
CA PRO A 149 -8.29 -11.74 -11.82
C PRO A 149 -9.57 -11.70 -12.67
N ASP A 150 -10.04 -10.49 -12.93
CA ASP A 150 -11.08 -10.21 -13.93
C ASP A 150 -10.43 -9.47 -15.10
N TYR A 151 -10.39 -10.09 -16.27
CA TYR A 151 -9.71 -9.54 -17.45
C TYR A 151 -10.43 -8.32 -18.06
N SER A 152 -11.60 -7.96 -17.58
CA SER A 152 -12.27 -6.69 -17.90
C SER A 152 -11.78 -5.50 -17.08
N LYS A 153 -11.04 -5.79 -15.99
CA LYS A 153 -10.53 -4.79 -15.03
C LYS A 153 -9.04 -4.50 -15.26
N ASN A 154 -8.61 -3.35 -14.76
CA ASN A 154 -7.20 -2.97 -14.73
C ASN A 154 -6.70 -2.99 -13.30
N TYR A 155 -5.49 -3.52 -13.14
CA TYR A 155 -4.87 -3.69 -11.84
C TYR A 155 -3.54 -2.94 -11.75
N ILE A 156 -3.18 -2.59 -10.53
CA ILE A 156 -1.87 -2.09 -10.16
C ILE A 156 -1.27 -3.01 -9.10
N VAL A 157 -0.03 -3.41 -9.29
CA VAL A 157 0.76 -4.15 -8.30
C VAL A 157 1.80 -3.20 -7.75
N THR A 158 1.80 -2.98 -6.44
CA THR A 158 2.73 -2.08 -5.78
C THR A 158 3.56 -2.83 -4.75
N ALA A 159 4.87 -2.69 -4.84
CA ALA A 159 5.81 -3.52 -4.11
C ALA A 159 6.84 -2.70 -3.34
N ASP A 160 7.03 -3.07 -2.08
CA ASP A 160 8.16 -2.71 -1.23
C ASP A 160 9.11 -3.91 -1.11
N CYS A 161 10.42 -3.65 -1.12
CA CYS A 161 11.44 -4.68 -1.27
C CYS A 161 12.36 -4.77 -0.06
N ALA A 162 12.47 -5.97 0.51
CA ALA A 162 13.48 -6.32 1.51
C ALA A 162 14.52 -7.30 0.97
N ARG A 163 15.62 -7.49 1.72
CA ARG A 163 16.70 -8.43 1.33
C ARG A 163 16.32 -9.88 1.42
N GLY A 164 15.37 -10.21 2.31
CA GLY A 164 14.94 -11.58 2.57
C GLY A 164 15.88 -12.37 3.50
N ASP A 165 16.83 -11.70 4.17
CA ASP A 165 17.84 -12.31 5.06
C ASP A 165 17.77 -11.78 6.50
N GLY A 166 16.80 -10.95 6.82
CA GLY A 166 16.71 -10.23 8.10
C GLY A 166 15.31 -10.15 8.67
N GLY A 167 15.08 -9.12 9.51
CA GLY A 167 13.78 -8.84 10.14
C GLY A 167 12.76 -8.17 9.21
N ASP A 168 13.19 -7.63 8.07
CA ASP A 168 12.32 -6.90 7.14
C ASP A 168 11.64 -7.86 6.16
N PHE A 169 10.42 -7.51 5.75
CA PHE A 169 9.61 -8.29 4.84
C PHE A 169 9.46 -7.58 3.50
N SER A 170 9.53 -8.33 2.40
CA SER A 170 9.04 -7.86 1.12
C SER A 170 7.53 -7.94 1.10
N SER A 171 6.87 -6.88 0.64
CA SER A 171 5.42 -6.80 0.59
C SER A 171 4.92 -6.26 -0.75
N PHE A 172 3.76 -6.73 -1.19
CA PHE A 172 3.04 -6.10 -2.29
C PHE A 172 1.53 -6.13 -2.08
N HIS A 173 0.86 -5.21 -2.73
CA HIS A 173 -0.58 -5.20 -2.90
C HIS A 173 -0.97 -5.25 -4.37
N VAL A 174 -2.09 -5.90 -4.66
CA VAL A 174 -2.79 -5.80 -5.94
C VAL A 174 -4.10 -5.09 -5.73
N PHE A 175 -4.33 -4.01 -6.46
CA PHE A 175 -5.55 -3.20 -6.42
C PHE A 175 -6.23 -3.14 -7.78
N ASP A 176 -7.54 -3.19 -7.76
CA ASP A 176 -8.36 -2.71 -8.87
C ASP A 176 -8.20 -1.17 -8.97
N VAL A 177 -7.77 -0.69 -10.12
CA VAL A 177 -7.45 0.74 -10.34
C VAL A 177 -8.70 1.63 -10.22
N GLU A 178 -9.87 1.12 -10.56
CA GLU A 178 -11.11 1.89 -10.57
C GLU A 178 -11.76 1.95 -9.19
N SER A 179 -11.99 0.79 -8.57
CA SER A 179 -12.68 0.70 -7.29
C SER A 179 -11.79 0.96 -6.08
N LEU A 180 -10.45 0.93 -6.23
CA LEU A 180 -9.49 0.92 -5.13
C LEU A 180 -9.71 -0.25 -4.15
N GLU A 181 -10.21 -1.36 -4.64
CA GLU A 181 -10.35 -2.57 -3.85
C GLU A 181 -9.05 -3.39 -3.85
N GLN A 182 -8.58 -3.74 -2.69
CA GLN A 182 -7.49 -4.69 -2.49
C GLN A 182 -7.97 -6.09 -2.90
N VAL A 183 -7.33 -6.69 -3.91
CA VAL A 183 -7.71 -8.02 -4.40
C VAL A 183 -6.71 -9.10 -4.01
N ALA A 184 -5.44 -8.73 -3.80
CA ALA A 184 -4.43 -9.64 -3.27
C ALA A 184 -3.34 -8.89 -2.50
N GLU A 185 -2.62 -9.62 -1.65
CA GLU A 185 -1.53 -9.12 -0.82
C GLU A 185 -0.48 -10.21 -0.61
N TYR A 186 0.77 -9.80 -0.54
CA TYR A 186 1.88 -10.64 -0.12
C TYR A 186 2.66 -9.93 0.98
N LYS A 187 3.09 -10.69 1.99
CA LYS A 187 4.09 -10.28 2.97
C LYS A 187 4.92 -11.50 3.36
N GLY A 188 6.20 -11.49 3.00
CA GLY A 188 7.07 -12.63 3.25
C GLY A 188 8.54 -12.31 3.01
N GLN A 189 9.38 -13.31 3.24
CA GLN A 189 10.83 -13.20 3.06
C GLN A 189 11.25 -14.04 1.87
N LEU A 190 11.52 -13.38 0.75
CA LEU A 190 12.07 -13.99 -0.46
C LEU A 190 13.37 -13.29 -0.85
N THR A 191 14.24 -14.01 -1.56
CA THR A 191 15.39 -13.36 -2.20
C THR A 191 14.88 -12.33 -3.23
N THR A 192 15.64 -11.28 -3.51
CA THR A 192 15.26 -10.25 -4.49
C THR A 192 14.95 -10.85 -5.86
N LYS A 193 15.65 -11.92 -6.25
CA LYS A 193 15.41 -12.66 -7.50
C LYS A 193 14.07 -13.39 -7.48
N ASP A 194 13.78 -14.13 -6.43
CA ASP A 194 12.53 -14.89 -6.32
C ASP A 194 11.34 -13.96 -6.17
N TYR A 195 11.52 -12.85 -5.43
CA TYR A 195 10.52 -11.83 -5.30
C TYR A 195 10.22 -11.13 -6.65
N GLY A 196 11.24 -10.79 -7.45
CA GLY A 196 11.06 -10.27 -8.80
C GLY A 196 10.31 -11.24 -9.72
N ASN A 197 10.60 -12.55 -9.63
CA ASN A 197 9.86 -13.58 -10.36
C ASN A 197 8.38 -13.65 -9.92
N LEU A 198 8.12 -13.59 -8.63
CA LEU A 198 6.76 -13.58 -8.06
C LEU A 198 5.98 -12.35 -8.55
N LEU A 199 6.58 -11.15 -8.50
CA LEU A 199 5.97 -9.91 -8.97
C LEU A 199 5.57 -9.98 -10.44
N VAL A 200 6.44 -10.48 -11.33
CA VAL A 200 6.13 -10.68 -12.75
C VAL A 200 4.99 -11.68 -12.94
N SER A 201 5.01 -12.79 -12.20
CA SER A 201 3.94 -13.79 -12.26
C SER A 201 2.58 -13.22 -11.91
N ILE A 202 2.51 -12.52 -10.78
CA ILE A 202 1.27 -11.92 -10.27
C ILE A 202 0.79 -10.78 -11.18
N ALA A 203 1.68 -9.90 -11.59
CA ALA A 203 1.30 -8.81 -12.49
C ALA A 203 0.77 -9.35 -13.84
N THR A 204 1.34 -10.45 -14.34
CA THR A 204 0.84 -11.12 -15.55
C THR A 204 -0.52 -11.77 -15.32
N GLU A 205 -0.70 -12.47 -14.19
CA GLU A 205 -1.96 -13.11 -13.81
C GLU A 205 -3.09 -12.08 -13.68
N TYR A 206 -2.81 -10.92 -13.07
CA TYR A 206 -3.78 -9.83 -12.93
C TYR A 206 -3.79 -8.90 -14.16
N ASN A 207 -4.07 -9.47 -15.30
CA ASN A 207 -4.31 -8.78 -16.58
C ASN A 207 -3.16 -7.86 -17.01
N ASN A 208 -1.90 -8.31 -16.86
CA ASN A 208 -0.71 -7.50 -17.11
C ASN A 208 -0.75 -6.16 -16.35
N ALA A 209 -0.99 -6.22 -15.06
CA ALA A 209 -1.10 -5.08 -14.17
C ALA A 209 0.09 -4.11 -14.28
N LEU A 210 -0.15 -2.82 -14.03
CA LEU A 210 0.96 -1.87 -13.89
C LEU A 210 1.79 -2.24 -12.66
N LEU A 211 3.06 -2.59 -12.87
CA LEU A 211 3.97 -3.01 -11.81
C LEU A 211 4.80 -1.82 -11.32
N VAL A 212 4.60 -1.43 -10.07
CA VAL A 212 5.30 -0.34 -9.40
C VAL A 212 6.15 -0.93 -8.27
N ILE A 213 7.45 -0.81 -8.39
CA ILE A 213 8.40 -1.33 -7.41
C ILE A 213 9.15 -0.16 -6.80
N GLU A 214 9.27 -0.11 -5.47
CA GLU A 214 10.15 0.84 -4.81
C GLU A 214 11.60 0.51 -5.20
N ASN A 215 12.32 1.51 -5.74
CA ASN A 215 13.67 1.31 -6.25
C ASN A 215 14.78 1.68 -5.25
N ASN A 216 14.42 2.04 -4.02
CA ASN A 216 15.41 2.37 -3.00
C ASN A 216 16.21 1.12 -2.59
N ASN A 217 17.48 1.31 -2.28
CA ASN A 217 18.37 0.26 -1.75
C ASN A 217 18.31 -1.07 -2.53
N VAL A 218 17.62 -2.04 -1.94
CA VAL A 218 17.52 -3.43 -2.43
C VAL A 218 16.57 -3.56 -3.64
N GLY A 219 15.65 -2.63 -3.80
CA GLY A 219 14.66 -2.65 -4.88
C GLY A 219 15.25 -2.71 -6.29
N TRP A 220 16.46 -2.16 -6.49
CA TRP A 220 17.16 -2.26 -7.77
C TRP A 220 17.46 -3.70 -8.21
N ALA A 221 17.80 -4.59 -7.28
CA ALA A 221 18.05 -5.99 -7.61
C ALA A 221 16.75 -6.71 -8.03
N THR A 222 15.64 -6.38 -7.38
CA THR A 222 14.31 -6.88 -7.77
C THR A 222 13.88 -6.35 -9.13
N ILE A 223 14.09 -5.05 -9.39
CA ILE A 223 13.76 -4.42 -10.69
C ILE A 223 14.62 -5.05 -11.81
N GLN A 224 15.90 -5.30 -11.57
CA GLN A 224 16.76 -5.96 -12.58
C GLN A 224 16.17 -7.31 -12.97
N GLN A 225 15.68 -8.10 -12.02
CA GLN A 225 15.03 -9.39 -12.31
C GLN A 225 13.76 -9.22 -13.14
N VAL A 226 12.97 -8.18 -12.90
CA VAL A 226 11.75 -7.86 -13.67
C VAL A 226 12.11 -7.47 -15.09
N VAL A 227 13.18 -6.69 -15.30
CA VAL A 227 13.71 -6.32 -16.61
C VAL A 227 14.22 -7.56 -17.36
N ASP A 228 14.97 -8.44 -16.69
CA ASP A 228 15.49 -9.69 -17.26
C ASP A 228 14.35 -10.63 -17.71
N ARG A 229 13.20 -10.57 -17.01
CA ARG A 229 11.96 -11.28 -17.39
C ARG A 229 11.18 -10.58 -18.51
N ASN A 230 11.67 -9.42 -18.98
CA ASN A 230 11.07 -8.63 -20.05
C ASN A 230 9.60 -8.24 -19.79
N TYR A 231 9.25 -7.92 -18.55
CA TYR A 231 7.90 -7.44 -18.22
C TYR A 231 7.70 -6.02 -18.74
N GLN A 232 6.69 -5.82 -19.60
CA GLN A 232 6.53 -4.57 -20.36
C GLN A 232 5.82 -3.47 -19.60
N ASN A 233 4.89 -3.80 -18.68
CA ASN A 233 4.06 -2.82 -17.99
C ASN A 233 4.65 -2.42 -16.63
N THR A 234 5.94 -2.05 -16.63
CA THR A 234 6.65 -1.56 -15.44
C THR A 234 6.57 -0.05 -15.37
N PHE A 235 6.37 0.48 -14.18
CA PHE A 235 6.38 1.93 -13.91
C PHE A 235 7.81 2.49 -13.97
N TYR A 236 7.93 3.69 -14.56
CA TYR A 236 9.18 4.44 -14.62
C TYR A 236 8.97 5.85 -14.06
N SER A 237 9.83 6.29 -13.17
CA SER A 237 9.88 7.66 -12.66
C SER A 237 10.90 8.49 -13.43
N ALA A 238 10.69 9.80 -13.56
CA ALA A 238 11.70 10.70 -14.13
C ALA A 238 12.67 11.15 -13.02
N SER A 239 13.98 11.19 -13.33
CA SER A 239 15.02 11.52 -12.34
C SER A 239 14.98 12.96 -11.82
N ASP A 240 14.33 13.88 -12.53
CA ASP A 240 14.40 15.33 -12.31
C ASP A 240 13.09 15.92 -11.70
N LEU A 241 12.20 15.08 -11.17
CA LEU A 241 10.89 15.54 -10.71
C LEU A 241 10.95 16.27 -9.37
N THR A 242 10.57 17.53 -9.40
CA THR A 242 10.03 18.23 -8.23
C THR A 242 8.62 17.72 -7.93
N ILE A 243 8.27 17.72 -6.65
CA ILE A 243 7.05 17.13 -6.02
C ILE A 243 5.72 17.44 -6.75
N VAL A 244 5.67 18.51 -7.53
CA VAL A 244 4.46 19.04 -8.16
C VAL A 244 4.16 18.41 -9.52
N ASP A 245 5.12 17.73 -10.14
CA ASP A 245 5.02 17.25 -11.51
C ASP A 245 4.67 15.74 -11.62
N VAL A 246 3.66 15.28 -10.88
CA VAL A 246 3.08 13.93 -11.09
C VAL A 246 2.63 13.74 -12.55
N GLU A 247 2.25 14.82 -13.21
CA GLU A 247 1.85 14.83 -14.63
C GLU A 247 2.97 14.50 -15.62
N ARG A 248 4.24 14.72 -15.23
CA ARG A 248 5.40 14.44 -16.08
C ARG A 248 6.04 13.08 -15.85
N THR A 249 5.57 12.33 -14.86
CA THR A 249 6.19 11.07 -14.45
C THR A 249 6.05 9.96 -15.51
N TYR A 250 5.02 10.07 -16.33
CA TYR A 250 4.72 9.10 -17.39
C TYR A 250 4.67 9.81 -18.73
N THR A 251 5.81 10.04 -19.32
CA THR A 251 5.85 10.46 -20.73
C THR A 251 5.83 9.23 -21.62
N ASN A 252 4.90 9.25 -22.58
CA ASN A 252 4.81 8.28 -23.66
C ASN A 252 6.22 7.89 -24.16
N LYS A 253 6.49 6.60 -24.31
CA LYS A 253 7.74 6.05 -24.86
C LYS A 253 8.16 6.70 -26.20
N LEU A 254 7.23 7.37 -26.87
CA LEU A 254 7.43 8.04 -28.17
C LEU A 254 8.16 9.40 -28.08
N ASN A 255 8.26 10.02 -26.89
CA ASN A 255 8.91 11.33 -26.72
C ASN A 255 10.09 11.32 -25.73
N THR A 256 10.70 10.18 -25.47
CA THR A 256 11.66 9.99 -24.37
C THR A 256 13.12 10.14 -24.74
N ALA A 257 13.48 10.64 -25.92
CA ALA A 257 14.88 10.77 -26.34
C ALA A 257 15.76 11.63 -25.39
N ASP A 258 15.15 12.50 -24.57
CA ASP A 258 15.88 13.47 -23.74
C ASP A 258 15.68 13.34 -22.22
N LYS A 259 14.90 12.37 -21.71
CA LYS A 259 14.66 12.22 -20.26
C LYS A 259 15.24 10.93 -19.72
N LYS A 260 16.08 11.03 -18.69
CA LYS A 260 16.55 9.87 -17.92
C LYS A 260 15.37 9.31 -17.11
N LEU A 261 14.72 8.28 -17.64
CA LEU A 261 13.73 7.51 -16.94
C LEU A 261 14.41 6.46 -16.08
N VAL A 262 13.92 6.34 -14.83
CA VAL A 262 14.41 5.38 -13.84
C VAL A 262 13.30 4.38 -13.58
N ALA A 263 13.58 3.09 -13.73
CA ALA A 263 12.59 2.05 -13.45
C ALA A 263 12.21 2.04 -11.96
N GLY A 264 10.91 1.85 -11.71
CA GLY A 264 10.36 1.84 -10.37
C GLY A 264 10.03 3.23 -9.82
N PHE A 265 9.65 3.25 -8.55
CA PHE A 265 9.26 4.44 -7.80
C PHE A 265 10.33 4.76 -6.74
N THR A 266 10.74 6.02 -6.64
CA THR A 266 11.74 6.47 -5.66
C THR A 266 11.03 7.17 -4.50
N THR A 267 11.04 6.56 -3.32
CA THR A 267 10.60 7.21 -2.08
C THR A 267 11.68 8.15 -1.56
N THR A 268 11.32 9.39 -1.31
CA THR A 268 12.21 10.43 -0.80
C THR A 268 11.65 11.03 0.50
N THR A 269 12.49 11.72 1.26
CA THR A 269 12.03 12.45 2.45
C THR A 269 11.00 13.53 2.13
N LYS A 270 10.95 13.99 0.89
CA LYS A 270 10.00 15.03 0.43
C LYS A 270 8.65 14.42 0.02
N ASN A 271 8.62 13.29 -0.70
CA ASN A 271 7.37 12.71 -1.19
C ASN A 271 6.70 11.77 -0.18
N ARG A 272 7.46 11.14 0.75
CA ARG A 272 6.90 10.24 1.77
C ARG A 272 5.78 10.89 2.60
N PRO A 273 5.92 12.11 3.17
CA PRO A 273 4.82 12.75 3.90
C PRO A 273 3.58 13.01 3.05
N LEU A 274 3.76 13.34 1.78
CA LEU A 274 2.64 13.58 0.85
C LEU A 274 1.89 12.28 0.51
N MET A 275 2.63 11.18 0.30
CA MET A 275 2.05 9.86 0.09
C MET A 275 1.23 9.41 1.30
N VAL A 276 1.77 9.62 2.51
CA VAL A 276 1.09 9.29 3.77
C VAL A 276 -0.15 10.16 3.98
N SER A 277 -0.08 11.47 3.69
CA SER A 277 -1.25 12.35 3.71
C SER A 277 -2.34 11.90 2.73
N LYS A 278 -1.94 11.43 1.53
CA LYS A 278 -2.89 10.91 0.54
C LYS A 278 -3.55 9.62 1.05
N LEU A 279 -2.77 8.72 1.64
CA LEU A 279 -3.28 7.50 2.26
C LEU A 279 -4.30 7.85 3.36
N GLU A 280 -3.94 8.74 4.30
CA GLU A 280 -4.85 9.19 5.38
C GLU A 280 -6.15 9.77 4.81
N SER A 281 -6.07 10.65 3.79
CA SER A 281 -7.24 11.25 3.15
C SER A 281 -8.18 10.19 2.57
N LEU A 282 -7.66 9.19 1.84
CA LEU A 282 -8.47 8.12 1.24
C LEU A 282 -9.13 7.22 2.28
N PHE A 283 -8.45 6.95 3.41
CA PHE A 283 -9.05 6.24 4.53
C PHE A 283 -10.17 7.06 5.19
N ARG A 284 -9.93 8.35 5.46
CA ARG A 284 -10.91 9.26 6.04
C ARG A 284 -12.16 9.42 5.16
N GLU A 285 -11.97 9.51 3.85
CA GLU A 285 -13.04 9.57 2.85
C GLU A 285 -13.71 8.22 2.61
N LYS A 286 -13.18 7.13 3.18
CA LYS A 286 -13.65 5.73 2.96
C LYS A 286 -13.68 5.36 1.47
N SER A 287 -12.74 5.90 0.70
CA SER A 287 -12.65 5.74 -0.74
C SER A 287 -11.83 4.52 -1.19
N ILE A 288 -11.20 3.82 -0.25
CA ILE A 288 -10.42 2.60 -0.47
C ILE A 288 -11.10 1.43 0.23
N ILE A 289 -10.96 0.23 -0.32
CA ILE A 289 -11.44 -1.02 0.30
C ILE A 289 -10.24 -1.91 0.56
N ILE A 290 -9.96 -2.19 1.82
CA ILE A 290 -8.91 -3.11 2.24
C ILE A 290 -9.52 -4.32 2.94
N HIS A 291 -8.93 -5.50 2.74
CA HIS A 291 -9.42 -6.75 3.32
C HIS A 291 -8.43 -7.38 4.30
N SER A 292 -7.17 -6.94 4.29
CA SER A 292 -6.08 -7.56 5.04
C SER A 292 -6.10 -7.19 6.51
N LEU A 293 -6.15 -8.22 7.37
CA LEU A 293 -5.94 -8.07 8.80
C LEU A 293 -4.49 -7.64 9.11
N ARG A 294 -3.50 -8.14 8.35
CA ARG A 294 -2.07 -7.79 8.55
C ARG A 294 -1.83 -6.29 8.29
N LEU A 295 -2.41 -5.77 7.19
CA LEU A 295 -2.35 -4.33 6.88
C LEU A 295 -3.07 -3.50 7.96
N TYR A 296 -4.25 -3.95 8.43
CA TYR A 296 -4.95 -3.30 9.52
C TYR A 296 -4.09 -3.21 10.79
N GLU A 297 -3.39 -4.29 11.15
CA GLU A 297 -2.49 -4.31 12.31
C GLU A 297 -1.31 -3.35 12.15
N GLU A 298 -0.71 -3.25 10.95
CA GLU A 298 0.35 -2.26 10.68
C GLU A 298 -0.17 -0.83 10.76
N LEU A 299 -1.36 -0.55 10.22
CA LEU A 299 -1.98 0.79 10.29
C LEU A 299 -2.24 1.24 11.72
N ASN A 300 -2.58 0.32 12.64
CA ASN A 300 -2.78 0.66 14.05
C ASN A 300 -1.51 1.15 14.75
N VAL A 301 -0.35 0.69 14.30
CA VAL A 301 0.96 1.06 14.88
C VAL A 301 1.73 2.05 14.00
N PHE A 302 1.14 2.51 12.90
CA PHE A 302 1.71 3.51 12.02
C PHE A 302 1.38 4.90 12.51
N ILE A 303 2.40 5.63 12.99
CA ILE A 303 2.23 6.87 13.74
C ILE A 303 3.03 8.03 13.14
N TRP A 304 2.60 9.25 13.43
CA TRP A 304 3.41 10.43 13.22
C TRP A 304 4.42 10.58 14.37
N ASN A 305 5.69 10.52 14.04
CA ASN A 305 6.81 10.86 14.91
C ASN A 305 7.43 12.18 14.42
N GLY A 306 6.95 13.30 14.94
CA GLY A 306 7.24 14.63 14.41
C GLY A 306 6.78 14.76 12.95
N PRO A 307 7.63 15.13 11.99
CA PRO A 307 7.28 15.26 10.58
C PRO A 307 7.31 13.93 9.82
N LYS A 308 7.77 12.84 10.42
CA LYS A 308 7.95 11.54 9.80
C LYS A 308 6.85 10.60 10.24
N ALA A 309 6.20 9.94 9.26
CA ALA A 309 5.32 8.82 9.55
C ALA A 309 6.12 7.51 9.46
N GLU A 310 6.02 6.68 10.50
CA GLU A 310 6.73 5.40 10.61
C GLU A 310 5.99 4.45 11.56
N ALA A 311 6.28 3.15 11.47
CA ALA A 311 5.81 2.21 12.46
C ALA A 311 6.39 2.51 13.84
N MET A 312 5.63 2.21 14.89
CA MET A 312 6.17 2.23 16.25
C MET A 312 7.38 1.30 16.34
N LYS A 313 8.35 1.65 17.20
CA LYS A 313 9.58 0.88 17.33
C LYS A 313 9.29 -0.58 17.69
N GLY A 314 9.90 -1.51 16.94
CA GLY A 314 9.64 -2.95 17.05
C GLY A 314 8.53 -3.48 16.14
N TYR A 315 7.93 -2.60 15.33
CA TYR A 315 6.92 -2.96 14.33
C TYR A 315 7.39 -2.56 12.92
N ASN A 316 6.76 -3.13 11.91
CA ASN A 316 7.08 -2.89 10.51
C ASN A 316 5.97 -2.06 9.86
N ASP A 317 6.33 -1.32 8.78
CA ASP A 317 5.40 -0.54 7.95
C ASP A 317 5.44 -0.95 6.47
N ASP A 318 5.92 -2.16 6.17
CA ASP A 318 6.15 -2.66 4.81
C ASP A 318 4.85 -2.67 3.97
N LEU A 319 3.75 -3.21 4.53
CA LEU A 319 2.44 -3.21 3.87
C LEU A 319 1.86 -1.80 3.74
N VAL A 320 2.02 -0.96 4.76
CA VAL A 320 1.53 0.42 4.71
C VAL A 320 2.28 1.21 3.64
N MET A 321 3.58 1.02 3.49
CA MET A 321 4.38 1.74 2.51
C MET A 321 4.12 1.27 1.08
N SER A 322 4.03 -0.04 0.85
CA SER A 322 3.65 -0.56 -0.47
C SER A 322 2.25 -0.08 -0.90
N LEU A 323 1.29 0.00 0.04
CA LEU A 323 -0.02 0.60 -0.19
C LEU A 323 0.09 2.10 -0.54
N ALA A 324 0.83 2.88 0.24
CA ALA A 324 0.97 4.32 0.04
C ALA A 324 1.56 4.67 -1.33
N ILE A 325 2.55 3.90 -1.80
CA ILE A 325 3.12 4.01 -3.15
C ILE A 325 2.02 3.79 -4.20
N GLY A 326 1.21 2.74 -4.04
CA GLY A 326 0.14 2.41 -4.98
C GLY A 326 -0.91 3.49 -5.10
N LEU A 327 -1.36 4.00 -3.97
CA LEU A 327 -2.35 5.08 -3.92
C LEU A 327 -1.83 6.38 -4.54
N TRP A 328 -0.54 6.65 -4.37
CA TRP A 328 0.11 7.82 -4.97
C TRP A 328 0.21 7.70 -6.50
N VAL A 329 0.62 6.53 -7.00
CA VAL A 329 0.84 6.30 -8.44
C VAL A 329 -0.48 6.09 -9.20
N ARG A 330 -1.56 5.67 -8.52
CA ARG A 330 -2.85 5.39 -9.15
C ARG A 330 -3.39 6.52 -10.02
N GLU A 331 -3.27 7.75 -9.58
CA GLU A 331 -3.77 8.91 -10.35
C GLU A 331 -3.05 9.02 -11.70
N THR A 332 -1.77 8.70 -11.72
CA THR A 332 -0.98 8.64 -12.95
C THR A 332 -1.48 7.52 -13.86
N ALA A 333 -1.74 6.33 -13.31
CA ALA A 333 -2.28 5.20 -14.07
C ALA A 333 -3.65 5.50 -14.69
N LEU A 334 -4.53 6.20 -13.97
CA LEU A 334 -5.84 6.62 -14.48
C LEU A 334 -5.72 7.67 -15.61
N LYS A 335 -4.81 8.62 -15.50
CA LYS A 335 -4.57 9.62 -16.57
C LYS A 335 -4.13 8.96 -17.86
N LEU A 336 -3.19 8.04 -17.79
CA LEU A 336 -2.70 7.29 -18.95
C LEU A 336 -3.81 6.51 -19.66
N ARG A 337 -4.68 5.87 -18.88
CA ARG A 337 -5.82 5.16 -19.44
C ARG A 337 -6.75 6.11 -20.18
N ASN A 338 -7.04 7.27 -19.61
CA ASN A 338 -7.90 8.27 -20.23
C ASN A 338 -7.28 8.79 -21.54
N GLU A 339 -5.98 9.02 -21.57
CA GLU A 339 -5.26 9.42 -22.79
C GLU A 339 -5.32 8.31 -23.86
N GLN A 340 -5.12 7.06 -23.47
CA GLN A 340 -5.23 5.93 -24.38
C GLN A 340 -6.65 5.75 -24.92
N ILE A 341 -7.67 5.94 -24.09
CA ILE A 341 -9.07 5.92 -24.52
C ILE A 341 -9.34 7.06 -25.49
N GLN A 342 -8.86 8.28 -25.21
CA GLN A 342 -9.01 9.42 -26.11
C GLN A 342 -8.29 9.20 -27.45
N TYR A 343 -7.06 8.67 -27.41
CA TYR A 343 -6.32 8.31 -28.60
C TYR A 343 -7.06 7.27 -29.44
N ASN A 344 -7.56 6.21 -28.84
CA ASN A 344 -8.35 5.19 -29.52
C ASN A 344 -9.65 5.77 -30.12
N ARG A 345 -10.33 6.67 -29.40
CA ARG A 345 -11.51 7.38 -29.92
C ARG A 345 -11.16 8.27 -31.12
N GLN A 346 -10.03 8.96 -31.07
CA GLN A 346 -9.56 9.78 -32.18
C GLN A 346 -9.22 8.92 -33.40
N MET A 347 -8.56 7.80 -33.22
CA MET A 347 -8.28 6.83 -34.28
C MET A 347 -9.56 6.31 -34.91
N LEU A 348 -10.54 5.86 -34.09
CA LEU A 348 -11.84 5.40 -34.58
C LEU A 348 -12.63 6.50 -35.30
N SER A 349 -12.58 7.75 -34.80
CA SER A 349 -13.22 8.88 -35.46
C SER A 349 -12.55 9.24 -36.80
N GLY A 350 -11.24 9.02 -36.91
CA GLY A 350 -10.51 9.15 -38.16
C GLY A 350 -10.96 8.12 -39.20
N ILE A 351 -11.14 6.87 -38.81
CA ILE A 351 -11.66 5.81 -39.66
C ILE A 351 -13.09 6.12 -40.15
N ASN A 352 -13.96 6.59 -39.25
CA ASN A 352 -15.32 6.99 -39.61
C ASN A 352 -15.36 8.17 -40.59
N LYS A 353 -14.40 9.11 -40.50
CA LYS A 353 -14.32 10.21 -41.48
C LYS A 353 -13.89 9.71 -42.87
N VAL A 354 -13.02 8.71 -42.93
CA VAL A 354 -12.62 8.10 -44.23
C VAL A 354 -13.79 7.36 -44.85
N THR A 355 -14.61 6.64 -44.07
CA THR A 355 -15.82 5.98 -44.57
C THR A 355 -16.92 6.94 -44.99
N SER A 356 -17.02 8.14 -44.38
CA SER A 356 -17.98 9.17 -44.81
C SER A 356 -17.62 9.85 -46.12
N ILE A 357 -16.37 9.87 -46.52
CA ILE A 357 -15.92 10.37 -47.86
C ILE A 357 -16.39 9.40 -48.97
N HIS A 358 -16.57 8.12 -48.66
CA HIS A 358 -17.08 7.14 -49.63
C HIS A 358 -18.61 7.21 -49.86
N ASN A 359 -19.34 7.95 -49.03
CA ASN A 359 -20.78 8.16 -49.18
C ASN A 359 -21.15 9.51 -49.88
N GLN A 360 -20.21 10.21 -50.47
CA GLN A 360 -20.61 11.26 -51.43
C GLN A 360 -21.20 10.55 -52.67
N PRO A 361 -22.39 10.94 -53.11
CA PRO A 361 -22.95 10.37 -54.33
C PRO A 361 -21.96 10.59 -55.46
N LEU A 362 -21.51 9.51 -56.05
CA LEU A 362 -20.75 9.55 -57.30
C LEU A 362 -21.54 10.41 -58.27
N LEU A 363 -21.05 11.60 -58.52
CA LEU A 363 -21.54 12.39 -59.64
C LEU A 363 -21.35 11.49 -60.89
N THR A 364 -22.49 10.93 -61.32
CA THR A 364 -22.55 10.09 -62.53
C THR A 364 -21.98 10.88 -63.69
N LYS A 365 -20.79 10.54 -64.09
CA LYS A 365 -20.26 11.02 -65.41
C LYS A 365 -21.20 10.46 -66.49
N PRO A 366 -21.51 11.24 -67.50
CA PRO A 366 -22.37 10.80 -68.60
C PRO A 366 -21.83 9.50 -69.22
N PHE A 367 -22.74 8.59 -69.51
CA PHE A 367 -22.47 7.32 -70.13
C PHE A 367 -21.57 7.52 -71.38
N GLY A 368 -20.33 6.97 -71.34
CA GLY A 368 -19.44 6.96 -72.52
C GLY A 368 -17.95 7.29 -72.28
N GLN A 369 -17.53 7.63 -71.04
CA GLN A 369 -16.10 7.73 -70.79
C GLN A 369 -15.63 6.50 -69.99
N ALA A 370 -14.62 5.83 -70.52
CA ALA A 370 -13.97 4.68 -69.91
C ALA A 370 -13.55 5.03 -68.45
N SER A 371 -14.00 4.22 -67.51
CA SER A 371 -13.51 4.26 -66.14
C SER A 371 -12.00 3.97 -66.16
N GLU A 372 -11.18 4.87 -65.64
CA GLU A 372 -9.80 4.49 -65.30
C GLU A 372 -9.88 3.27 -64.39
N SER A 373 -9.40 2.14 -64.89
CA SER A 373 -9.28 0.92 -64.12
C SER A 373 -8.28 1.17 -63.01
N TRP A 374 -8.67 0.85 -61.79
CA TRP A 374 -7.72 0.83 -60.66
C TRP A 374 -6.61 -0.17 -61.01
N ASP A 375 -5.42 0.35 -61.16
CA ASP A 375 -4.25 -0.48 -61.44
C ASP A 375 -3.77 -1.13 -60.15
N PHE A 376 -4.19 -2.36 -59.95
CA PHE A 376 -3.68 -3.24 -58.88
C PHE A 376 -2.33 -3.85 -59.25
N SER A 377 -1.58 -3.21 -60.08
CA SER A 377 -0.18 -3.64 -60.35
C SER A 377 0.62 -3.57 -59.06
N PRO A 378 1.57 -4.50 -58.82
CA PRO A 378 2.41 -4.49 -57.63
C PRO A 378 3.38 -3.29 -57.54
N ASN A 379 3.21 -2.30 -58.42
CA ASN A 379 3.99 -1.08 -58.46
C ASN A 379 3.07 0.13 -58.32
N ALA A 380 3.27 0.96 -57.31
CA ALA A 380 2.59 2.24 -57.15
C ALA A 380 3.49 3.41 -57.55
N ASN A 381 2.89 4.46 -58.10
CA ASN A 381 3.61 5.71 -58.38
C ASN A 381 3.57 6.59 -57.12
N VAL A 382 4.66 6.63 -56.38
CA VAL A 382 4.79 7.50 -55.20
C VAL A 382 5.80 8.60 -55.55
N ASN A 383 5.36 9.85 -55.49
CA ASN A 383 6.20 11.05 -55.78
C ASN A 383 6.92 11.00 -57.10
N GLY A 384 6.27 10.49 -58.15
CA GLY A 384 6.84 10.43 -59.48
C GLY A 384 7.89 9.31 -59.72
N LYS A 385 8.07 8.41 -58.77
CA LYS A 385 8.92 7.20 -58.92
C LYS A 385 8.07 5.96 -58.78
N LYS A 386 8.30 4.96 -59.64
CA LYS A 386 7.68 3.64 -59.50
C LYS A 386 8.37 2.85 -58.41
N GLU A 387 7.66 2.60 -57.30
CA GLU A 387 8.13 1.72 -56.22
C GLU A 387 7.36 0.40 -56.22
N SER A 388 8.09 -0.68 -55.96
CA SER A 388 7.51 -2.03 -55.87
C SER A 388 6.85 -2.24 -54.52
N LEU A 389 5.57 -2.54 -54.53
CA LEU A 389 4.78 -2.86 -53.32
C LEU A 389 4.75 -4.36 -52.99
N LYS A 390 5.69 -5.15 -53.55
CA LYS A 390 5.76 -6.61 -53.27
C LYS A 390 5.91 -7.00 -51.81
N TRP A 391 6.25 -6.05 -50.94
CA TRP A 391 6.35 -6.27 -49.52
C TRP A 391 5.01 -6.19 -48.81
N LEU A 392 3.93 -5.79 -49.48
CA LEU A 392 2.60 -5.61 -48.95
C LEU A 392 1.65 -6.79 -49.29
N LEU A 393 2.10 -7.69 -50.13
CA LEU A 393 1.48 -8.96 -50.50
C LEU A 393 2.25 -10.13 -49.87
#